data_97076dfd3e0bf3a958f9dbc7d1904c0d
#
_entry.id   97076dfd3e0bf3a958f9dbc7d1904c0d
#
_cell.length_a   1.000
_cell.length_b   1.000
_cell.length_c   1.000
_cell.angle_alpha   90.00
_cell.angle_beta   90.00
_cell.angle_gamma   90.00
#
_symmetry.space_group_name_H-M   'P 1'
#
loop_
_entity.id
_entity.type
_entity.pdbx_description
1 polymer ?
#
loop_
_entity_poly.entity_id
_entity_poly.type
_entity_poly.pdbx_seq_one_letter_code
_entity_poly.pdbx_strand_id
1 'polypeptide(L)'
;MIVYHASYTEITAPDTSHSRKYLDFGPGFYVTIIPEQAVKYAERFSRRGKDAWINTYELSDDYSKRKVTKFEAYDERWLDYIMACRSGDIPDDADIIIGGIADDQIFRTVDLYFAGYISKQEALKRLVYTKPNMQICIRSQAFINDFLTFKSSKKL
;
A
#
# COMPACT_ATOMS: atom_id res chain seq x y z
N MET A 1 -2.56 6.49 15.38
CA MET A 1 -1.19 6.39 14.81
C MET A 1 -1.04 7.38 13.66
N ILE A 2 0.17 7.94 13.46
CA ILE A 2 0.41 8.86 12.33
C ILE A 2 0.77 8.07 11.08
N VAL A 3 0.15 8.44 9.96
CA VAL A 3 0.38 7.83 8.65
C VAL A 3 0.58 8.88 7.56
N TYR A 4 1.27 8.49 6.49
CA TYR A 4 1.73 9.38 5.45
C TYR A 4 1.28 8.90 4.06
N HIS A 5 0.86 9.81 3.22
CA HIS A 5 0.54 9.58 1.81
C HIS A 5 1.31 10.56 0.92
N ALA A 6 2.01 10.04 -0.06
CA ALA A 6 2.70 10.85 -1.06
C ALA A 6 1.81 11.07 -2.28
N SER A 7 1.73 12.31 -2.73
CA SER A 7 0.97 12.68 -3.93
C SER A 7 1.60 13.87 -4.66
N TYR A 8 1.03 14.24 -5.80
CA TYR A 8 1.44 15.46 -6.52
C TYR A 8 0.65 16.70 -6.09
N THR A 9 -0.23 16.57 -5.09
CA THR A 9 -1.06 17.65 -4.57
C THR A 9 -1.34 17.44 -3.07
N GLU A 10 -1.77 18.50 -2.41
CA GLU A 10 -2.38 18.39 -1.09
C GLU A 10 -3.70 17.64 -1.16
N ILE A 11 -3.94 16.71 -0.20
CA ILE A 11 -5.17 15.92 -0.10
C ILE A 11 -5.74 16.07 1.31
N THR A 12 -6.63 17.02 1.49
CA THR A 12 -7.32 17.28 2.78
C THR A 12 -8.51 16.36 2.99
N ALA A 13 -9.11 15.87 1.90
CA ALA A 13 -10.24 14.94 1.90
C ALA A 13 -9.87 13.67 1.08
N PRO A 14 -9.22 12.69 1.71
CA PRO A 14 -8.82 11.48 1.01
C PRO A 14 -10.03 10.64 0.59
N ASP A 15 -9.91 9.99 -0.57
CA ASP A 15 -10.93 9.10 -1.08
C ASP A 15 -10.33 7.87 -1.77
N THR A 16 -11.17 6.87 -1.99
CA THR A 16 -10.79 5.60 -2.62
C THR A 16 -10.96 5.59 -4.14
N SER A 17 -11.52 6.64 -4.74
CA SER A 17 -11.93 6.65 -6.15
C SER A 17 -10.79 6.97 -7.13
N HIS A 18 -9.70 7.58 -6.66
CA HIS A 18 -8.56 8.00 -7.49
C HIS A 18 -7.46 6.95 -7.62
N SER A 19 -7.65 5.78 -7.06
CA SER A 19 -6.69 4.69 -7.07
C SER A 19 -6.69 3.93 -8.41
N ARG A 20 -5.51 3.42 -8.79
CA ARG A 20 -5.40 2.47 -9.91
C ARG A 20 -5.94 1.11 -9.51
N LYS A 21 -6.41 0.33 -10.51
CA LYS A 21 -7.07 -0.97 -10.27
C LYS A 21 -6.10 -2.10 -9.89
N TYR A 22 -4.93 -2.14 -10.51
CA TYR A 22 -4.02 -3.30 -10.47
C TYR A 22 -2.84 -3.05 -9.55
N LEU A 23 -3.11 -2.59 -8.34
CA LEU A 23 -2.12 -2.38 -7.28
C LEU A 23 -2.00 -3.62 -6.39
N ASP A 24 -0.95 -3.68 -5.59
CA ASP A 24 -0.59 -4.84 -4.77
C ASP A 24 -1.70 -5.29 -3.81
N PHE A 25 -2.43 -4.35 -3.23
CA PHE A 25 -3.60 -4.63 -2.39
C PHE A 25 -4.92 -4.20 -3.05
N GLY A 26 -4.91 -4.04 -4.38
CA GLY A 26 -6.07 -3.58 -5.14
C GLY A 26 -6.34 -2.09 -5.00
N PRO A 27 -7.51 -1.63 -5.48
CA PRO A 27 -7.90 -0.23 -5.39
C PRO A 27 -8.07 0.21 -3.94
N GLY A 28 -7.64 1.43 -3.59
CA GLY A 28 -7.79 1.99 -2.26
C GLY A 28 -6.91 3.21 -2.02
N PHE A 29 -7.01 3.77 -0.84
CA PHE A 29 -6.16 4.86 -0.39
C PHE A 29 -4.97 4.30 0.38
N TYR A 30 -3.77 4.50 -0.14
CA TYR A 30 -2.54 3.91 0.37
C TYR A 30 -1.79 4.86 1.29
N VAL A 31 -1.44 4.39 2.47
CA VAL A 31 -0.63 5.14 3.44
C VAL A 31 0.48 4.26 4.02
N THR A 32 1.49 4.89 4.60
CA THR A 32 2.57 4.21 5.32
C THR A 32 2.78 4.85 6.68
N ILE A 33 3.27 4.09 7.65
CA ILE A 33 3.71 4.61 8.94
C ILE A 33 5.16 5.11 8.90
N ILE A 34 5.89 4.85 7.81
CA ILE A 34 7.31 5.16 7.66
C ILE A 34 7.44 6.41 6.78
N PRO A 35 7.78 7.59 7.35
CA PRO A 35 7.82 8.84 6.59
C PRO A 35 8.84 8.79 5.44
N GLU A 36 9.97 8.11 5.60
CA GLU A 36 11.00 7.97 4.58
C GLU A 36 10.48 7.21 3.34
N GLN A 37 9.58 6.25 3.52
CA GLN A 37 8.90 5.58 2.41
C GLN A 37 8.03 6.53 1.61
N ALA A 38 7.27 7.38 2.29
CA ALA A 38 6.44 8.38 1.61
C ALA A 38 7.30 9.38 0.83
N VAL A 39 8.42 9.84 1.42
CA VAL A 39 9.36 10.75 0.75
C VAL A 39 9.97 10.08 -0.50
N LYS A 40 10.48 8.87 -0.38
CA LYS A 40 11.04 8.10 -1.51
C LYS A 40 10.00 7.90 -2.62
N TYR A 41 8.75 7.64 -2.25
CA TYR A 41 7.68 7.52 -3.24
C TYR A 41 7.36 8.86 -3.92
N ALA A 42 7.38 9.95 -3.16
CA ALA A 42 7.12 11.30 -3.67
C ALA A 42 8.15 11.75 -4.72
N GLU A 43 9.41 11.28 -4.64
CA GLU A 43 10.44 11.56 -5.64
C GLU A 43 10.03 11.18 -7.08
N ARG A 44 9.13 10.21 -7.23
CA ARG A 44 8.59 9.81 -8.53
C ARG A 44 7.80 10.94 -9.21
N PHE A 45 7.14 11.78 -8.42
CA PHE A 45 6.42 12.94 -8.94
C PHE A 45 7.39 14.03 -9.37
N SER A 46 8.41 14.33 -8.56
CA SER A 46 9.46 15.29 -8.89
C SER A 46 10.21 14.90 -10.17
N ARG A 47 10.56 13.62 -10.34
CA ARG A 47 11.22 13.12 -11.56
C ARG A 47 10.38 13.27 -12.81
N ARG A 48 9.05 13.40 -12.67
CA ARG A 48 8.11 13.64 -13.76
C ARG A 48 7.74 15.12 -13.93
N GLY A 49 8.47 16.03 -13.27
CA GLY A 49 8.23 17.47 -13.32
C GLY A 49 6.95 17.92 -12.63
N LYS A 50 6.42 17.11 -11.71
CA LYS A 50 5.25 17.45 -10.90
C LYS A 50 5.68 17.88 -9.50
N ASP A 51 4.82 18.62 -8.83
CA ASP A 51 4.96 18.86 -7.40
C ASP A 51 4.94 17.54 -6.62
N ALA A 52 5.62 17.50 -5.50
CA ALA A 52 5.64 16.38 -4.59
C ALA A 52 5.18 16.82 -3.20
N TRP A 53 4.21 16.14 -2.65
CA TRP A 53 3.60 16.45 -1.36
C TRP A 53 3.58 15.23 -0.46
N ILE A 54 3.81 15.46 0.82
CA ILE A 54 3.54 14.49 1.88
C ILE A 54 2.33 14.95 2.66
N ASN A 55 1.26 14.18 2.57
CA ASN A 55 0.03 14.38 3.31
C ASN A 55 0.06 13.51 4.56
N THR A 56 -0.15 14.10 5.71
CA THR A 56 -0.09 13.46 7.03
C THR A 56 -1.48 13.34 7.61
N TYR A 57 -1.80 12.14 8.08
CA TYR A 57 -3.09 11.82 8.70
C TYR A 57 -2.88 11.14 10.04
N GLU A 58 -3.90 11.19 10.86
CA GLU A 58 -4.04 10.36 12.04
C GLU A 58 -5.03 9.24 11.76
N LEU A 59 -4.55 8.00 11.82
CA LEU A 59 -5.37 6.81 11.75
C LEU A 59 -5.73 6.39 13.18
N SER A 60 -7.01 6.34 13.50
CA SER A 60 -7.52 5.83 14.78
C SER A 60 -7.17 4.36 14.94
N ASP A 61 -6.87 3.94 16.16
CA ASP A 61 -6.58 2.52 16.46
C ASP A 61 -7.85 1.73 16.81
N ASP A 62 -8.99 2.39 16.97
CA ASP A 62 -10.26 1.77 17.38
C ASP A 62 -11.11 1.33 16.18
N TYR A 63 -10.57 0.43 15.38
CA TYR A 63 -11.30 -0.17 14.24
C TYR A 63 -11.50 -1.69 14.37
N SER A 64 -11.55 -2.21 15.60
CA SER A 64 -11.68 -3.64 15.88
C SER A 64 -12.96 -4.29 15.31
N LYS A 65 -13.99 -3.51 15.04
CA LYS A 65 -15.25 -3.96 14.41
C LYS A 65 -15.22 -3.95 12.89
N ARG A 66 -14.10 -3.54 12.29
CA ARG A 66 -13.91 -3.48 10.83
C ARG A 66 -13.20 -4.72 10.31
N LYS A 67 -13.36 -4.98 9.04
CA LYS A 67 -12.70 -6.12 8.38
C LYS A 67 -11.26 -5.78 8.05
N VAL A 68 -10.34 -6.44 8.71
CA VAL A 68 -8.89 -6.22 8.58
C VAL A 68 -8.23 -7.47 8.01
N THR A 69 -7.48 -7.30 6.91
CA THR A 69 -6.57 -8.33 6.41
C THR A 69 -5.14 -7.89 6.70
N LYS A 70 -4.38 -8.73 7.41
CA LYS A 70 -3.00 -8.44 7.80
C LYS A 70 -2.05 -9.52 7.36
N PHE A 71 -0.91 -9.08 6.80
CA PHE A 71 0.22 -9.94 6.43
C PHE A 71 1.44 -9.54 7.24
N GLU A 72 1.99 -10.48 7.98
CA GLU A 72 3.18 -10.26 8.83
C GLU A 72 4.48 -10.70 8.15
N ALA A 73 4.38 -11.41 7.03
CA ALA A 73 5.52 -11.91 6.28
C ALA A 73 5.24 -11.91 4.78
N TYR A 74 6.32 -11.95 3.98
CA TYR A 74 6.26 -12.22 2.56
C TYR A 74 6.19 -13.74 2.33
N ASP A 75 5.05 -14.32 2.66
CA ASP A 75 4.77 -15.76 2.55
C ASP A 75 3.86 -16.07 1.34
N GLU A 76 3.47 -17.34 1.21
CA GLU A 76 2.60 -17.78 0.12
C GLU A 76 1.25 -17.06 0.14
N ARG A 77 0.66 -16.85 1.33
CA ARG A 77 -0.62 -16.15 1.48
C ARG A 77 -0.53 -14.70 0.99
N TRP A 78 0.55 -14.00 1.33
CA TRP A 78 0.81 -12.65 0.84
C TRP A 78 0.99 -12.65 -0.68
N LEU A 79 1.79 -13.56 -1.22
CA LEU A 79 2.07 -13.64 -2.64
C LEU A 79 0.81 -13.91 -3.45
N ASP A 80 -0.01 -14.87 -3.04
CA ASP A 80 -1.28 -15.21 -3.71
C ASP A 80 -2.26 -14.02 -3.69
N TYR A 81 -2.30 -13.29 -2.58
CA TYR A 81 -3.13 -12.09 -2.44
C TYR A 81 -2.72 -10.99 -3.42
N ILE A 82 -1.43 -10.69 -3.49
CA ILE A 82 -0.87 -9.71 -4.42
C ILE A 82 -1.13 -10.11 -5.88
N MET A 83 -0.95 -11.39 -6.20
CA MET A 83 -1.20 -11.91 -7.54
C MET A 83 -2.65 -11.73 -7.96
N ALA A 84 -3.60 -12.05 -7.08
CA ALA A 84 -5.02 -11.84 -7.32
C ALA A 84 -5.34 -10.35 -7.57
N CYS A 85 -4.87 -9.48 -6.68
CA CYS A 85 -5.08 -8.04 -6.81
C CYS A 85 -4.49 -7.46 -8.11
N ARG A 86 -3.27 -7.86 -8.48
CA ARG A 86 -2.63 -7.43 -9.74
C ARG A 86 -3.34 -7.96 -10.98
N SER A 87 -4.05 -9.07 -10.87
CA SER A 87 -4.90 -9.62 -11.94
C SER A 87 -6.28 -8.97 -12.01
N GLY A 88 -6.61 -8.07 -11.08
CA GLY A 88 -7.90 -7.39 -11.01
C GLY A 88 -8.95 -8.13 -10.17
N ASP A 89 -8.59 -9.25 -9.57
CA ASP A 89 -9.43 -9.98 -8.62
C ASP A 89 -9.24 -9.41 -7.21
N ILE A 90 -10.34 -9.24 -6.49
CA ILE A 90 -10.32 -8.79 -5.10
C ILE A 90 -10.59 -10.00 -4.22
N PRO A 91 -9.57 -10.51 -3.48
CA PRO A 91 -9.67 -11.80 -2.79
C PRO A 91 -10.62 -11.79 -1.59
N ASP A 92 -10.90 -10.64 -1.02
CA ASP A 92 -11.74 -10.48 0.17
C ASP A 92 -12.50 -9.14 0.16
N ASP A 93 -13.31 -8.92 1.17
CA ASP A 93 -14.09 -7.71 1.41
C ASP A 93 -13.51 -6.85 2.56
N ALA A 94 -12.21 -6.91 2.78
CA ALA A 94 -11.54 -6.14 3.83
C ALA A 94 -11.73 -4.62 3.64
N ASP A 95 -11.99 -3.93 4.73
CA ASP A 95 -12.01 -2.46 4.78
C ASP A 95 -10.59 -1.89 4.70
N ILE A 96 -9.64 -2.61 5.30
CA ILE A 96 -8.23 -2.22 5.41
C ILE A 96 -7.32 -3.43 5.27
N ILE A 97 -6.24 -3.29 4.49
CA ILE A 97 -5.20 -4.30 4.33
C ILE A 97 -3.89 -3.72 4.83
N ILE A 98 -3.20 -4.48 5.68
CA ILE A 98 -1.92 -4.11 6.28
C ILE A 98 -0.88 -5.16 5.91
N GLY A 99 0.23 -4.76 5.31
CA GLY A 99 1.28 -5.70 4.94
C GLY A 99 2.51 -5.04 4.35
N GLY A 100 3.50 -5.84 4.01
CA GLY A 100 4.71 -5.37 3.37
C GLY A 100 4.44 -4.88 1.95
N ILE A 101 5.18 -3.86 1.55
CA ILE A 101 5.24 -3.45 0.15
C ILE A 101 6.38 -4.18 -0.55
N ALA A 102 6.24 -4.34 -1.85
CA ALA A 102 7.33 -4.67 -2.71
C ALA A 102 8.27 -3.45 -2.84
N ASP A 103 9.38 -3.44 -2.11
CA ASP A 103 10.52 -2.58 -2.46
C ASP A 103 11.13 -3.04 -3.80
N ASP A 104 12.17 -2.37 -4.28
CA ASP A 104 12.70 -2.65 -5.63
C ASP A 104 13.12 -4.13 -5.84
N GLN A 105 13.63 -4.82 -4.81
CA GLN A 105 13.99 -6.24 -4.89
C GLN A 105 12.76 -7.15 -4.87
N ILE A 106 11.84 -6.89 -3.97
CA ILE A 106 10.59 -7.65 -3.83
C ILE A 106 9.72 -7.46 -5.07
N PHE A 107 9.59 -6.22 -5.54
CA PHE A 107 8.87 -5.90 -6.76
C PHE A 107 9.40 -6.69 -7.96
N ARG A 108 10.72 -6.77 -8.10
CA ARG A 108 11.35 -7.55 -9.17
C ARG A 108 11.01 -9.04 -9.08
N THR A 109 11.06 -9.62 -7.89
CA THR A 109 10.70 -11.02 -7.67
C THR A 109 9.22 -11.28 -7.98
N VAL A 110 8.33 -10.41 -7.53
CA VAL A 110 6.90 -10.49 -7.80
C VAL A 110 6.61 -10.36 -9.29
N ASP A 111 7.26 -9.43 -9.98
CA ASP A 111 7.10 -9.25 -11.42
C ASP A 111 7.57 -10.47 -12.23
N LEU A 112 8.72 -11.05 -11.87
CA LEU A 112 9.21 -12.27 -12.51
C LEU A 112 8.26 -13.45 -12.34
N TYR A 113 7.70 -13.59 -11.14
CA TYR A 113 6.70 -14.62 -10.87
C TYR A 113 5.38 -14.34 -11.62
N PHE A 114 4.90 -13.12 -11.59
CA PHE A 114 3.69 -12.70 -12.31
C PHE A 114 3.80 -12.95 -13.83
N ALA A 115 4.96 -12.67 -14.39
CA ALA A 115 5.25 -12.89 -15.81
C ALA A 115 5.51 -14.37 -16.17
N GLY A 116 5.59 -15.27 -15.18
CA GLY A 116 5.84 -16.70 -15.40
C GLY A 116 7.30 -17.09 -15.61
N TYR A 117 8.25 -16.18 -15.35
CA TYR A 117 9.69 -16.45 -15.51
C TYR A 117 10.30 -17.27 -14.38
N ILE A 118 9.71 -17.25 -13.20
CA ILE A 118 10.13 -18.07 -12.05
C ILE A 118 8.94 -18.81 -11.45
N SER A 119 9.23 -19.94 -10.79
CA SER A 119 8.21 -20.71 -10.07
C SER A 119 7.80 -20.02 -8.76
N LYS A 120 6.65 -20.45 -8.20
CA LYS A 120 6.21 -20.02 -6.87
C LYS A 120 7.26 -20.34 -5.80
N GLN A 121 7.84 -21.55 -5.84
CA GLN A 121 8.89 -21.97 -4.92
C GLN A 121 10.12 -21.06 -4.98
N GLU A 122 10.57 -20.70 -6.19
CA GLU A 122 11.68 -19.78 -6.36
C GLU A 122 11.35 -18.38 -5.85
N ALA A 123 10.15 -17.86 -6.11
CA ALA A 123 9.69 -16.58 -5.59
C ALA A 123 9.70 -16.56 -4.06
N LEU A 124 9.10 -17.55 -3.42
CA LEU A 124 9.03 -17.66 -1.96
C LEU A 124 10.43 -17.80 -1.34
N LYS A 125 11.33 -18.55 -1.96
CA LYS A 125 12.73 -18.70 -1.53
C LYS A 125 13.46 -17.35 -1.51
N ARG A 126 13.22 -16.49 -2.50
CA ARG A 126 13.82 -15.15 -2.55
C ARG A 126 13.24 -14.18 -1.51
N LEU A 127 11.96 -14.37 -1.15
CA LEU A 127 11.23 -13.50 -0.23
C LEU A 127 11.47 -13.83 1.25
N VAL A 128 11.83 -15.07 1.59
CA VAL A 128 11.87 -15.59 2.96
C VAL A 128 12.78 -14.80 3.92
N TYR A 129 13.85 -14.20 3.42
CA TYR A 129 14.81 -13.44 4.21
C TYR A 129 14.54 -11.94 4.27
N THR A 130 13.48 -11.48 3.63
CA THR A 130 13.16 -10.06 3.57
C THR A 130 12.16 -9.68 4.65
N LYS A 131 12.51 -8.70 5.49
CA LYS A 131 11.55 -8.15 6.45
C LYS A 131 10.52 -7.31 5.73
N PRO A 132 9.22 -7.52 5.98
CA PRO A 132 8.17 -6.69 5.43
C PRO A 132 8.31 -5.24 5.90
N ASN A 133 8.24 -4.31 4.96
CA ASN A 133 7.87 -2.92 5.26
C ASN A 133 6.40 -2.88 5.65
N MET A 134 5.90 -1.73 6.05
CA MET A 134 4.48 -1.61 6.36
C MET A 134 3.80 -0.63 5.42
N GLN A 135 2.86 -1.17 4.65
CA GLN A 135 1.92 -0.41 3.84
C GLN A 135 0.51 -0.71 4.32
N ILE A 136 -0.34 0.30 4.28
CA ILE A 136 -1.75 0.20 4.62
C ILE A 136 -2.54 0.64 3.38
N CYS A 137 -3.45 -0.22 2.92
CA CYS A 137 -4.42 0.10 1.89
C CYS A 137 -5.82 0.17 2.51
N ILE A 138 -6.46 1.32 2.43
CA ILE A 138 -7.83 1.53 2.92
C ILE A 138 -8.77 1.45 1.71
N ARG A 139 -9.60 0.42 1.65
CA ARG A 139 -10.53 0.19 0.54
C ARG A 139 -11.89 0.83 0.74
N SER A 140 -12.31 1.00 1.99
CA SER A 140 -13.62 1.50 2.34
C SER A 140 -13.61 3.00 2.55
N GLN A 141 -14.45 3.73 1.80
CA GLN A 141 -14.64 5.16 2.02
C GLN A 141 -15.23 5.45 3.41
N ALA A 142 -16.15 4.59 3.88
CA ALA A 142 -16.70 4.71 5.23
C ALA A 142 -15.59 4.56 6.28
N PHE A 143 -14.61 3.68 6.06
CA PHE A 143 -13.46 3.54 6.95
C PHE A 143 -12.63 4.84 6.97
N ILE A 144 -12.34 5.43 5.81
CA ILE A 144 -11.63 6.73 5.74
C ILE A 144 -12.37 7.78 6.55
N ASN A 145 -13.68 7.92 6.34
CA ASN A 145 -14.49 8.94 6.99
C ASN A 145 -14.53 8.79 8.52
N ASP A 146 -14.54 7.54 9.00
CA ASP A 146 -14.67 7.24 10.43
C ASP A 146 -13.32 7.25 11.18
N PHE A 147 -12.22 6.88 10.53
CA PHE A 147 -10.96 6.55 11.19
C PHE A 147 -9.74 7.32 10.70
N LEU A 148 -9.81 8.06 9.59
CA LEU A 148 -8.68 8.80 9.04
C LEU A 148 -8.93 10.31 9.12
N THR A 149 -8.09 11.02 9.87
CA THR A 149 -8.22 12.48 10.06
C THR A 149 -7.01 13.19 9.46
N PHE A 150 -7.24 14.16 8.58
CA PHE A 150 -6.18 15.01 8.04
C PHE A 150 -5.52 15.85 9.14
N LYS A 151 -4.20 15.93 9.12
CA LYS A 151 -3.40 16.72 10.07
C LYS A 151 -2.67 17.85 9.40
N SER A 152 -1.90 17.55 8.37
CA SER A 152 -1.09 18.54 7.66
C SER A 152 -0.62 18.01 6.32
N SER A 153 -0.14 18.91 5.48
CA SER A 153 0.59 18.56 4.27
C SER A 153 1.85 19.41 4.15
N LYS A 154 2.86 18.84 3.50
CA LYS A 154 4.13 19.50 3.22
C LYS A 154 4.52 19.27 1.78
N LYS A 155 4.81 20.34 1.08
CA LYS A 155 5.45 20.30 -0.24
C LYS A 155 6.95 20.05 -0.07
N LEU A 156 7.50 19.12 -0.84
CA LEU A 156 8.93 18.80 -0.85
C LEU A 156 9.72 19.68 -1.79
#